data_27d12a8e58435c5e23079fdd5ee33c70
#
_entry.id   27d12a8e58435c5e23079fdd5ee33c70
#
_cell.length_a   1.000
_cell.length_b   1.000
_cell.length_c   1.000
_cell.angle_alpha   90.00
_cell.angle_beta   90.00
_cell.angle_gamma   90.00
#
_symmetry.space_group_name_H-M   'P 1'
#
loop_
_entity.id
_entity.type
_entity.pdbx_description
1 polymer ?
#
loop_
_entity_poly.entity_id
_entity_poly.type
_entity_poly.pdbx_seq_one_letter_code
_entity_poly.pdbx_strand_id
1 'polypeptide(L)'
;PSIKKNRLFIQKHCSKILIFSGGFKEIIIPIVSEYGINEDQIFANEFIYDSDGNVIGIDKNNNMSKKSGKILMIKSLHLSGNIDVIGDGFTDYEIKKSGLATNFYAFIENINREKISQLSDKVLNSFDDYIEIVND
;
A
#
# COMPACT_ATOMS: atom_id res chain seq x y z
N PRO A 1 -4.04 -8.58 -12.18
CA PRO A 1 -5.16 -8.64 -13.14
C PRO A 1 -6.48 -8.13 -12.57
N SER A 2 -6.84 -8.52 -11.33
CA SER A 2 -8.11 -8.08 -10.74
C SER A 2 -8.14 -6.60 -10.41
N ILE A 3 -7.01 -6.00 -10.05
CA ILE A 3 -6.90 -4.56 -9.83
C ILE A 3 -7.22 -3.81 -11.13
N LYS A 4 -6.61 -4.21 -12.22
CA LYS A 4 -6.82 -3.59 -13.53
C LYS A 4 -8.27 -3.77 -14.01
N LYS A 5 -8.82 -4.95 -13.81
CA LYS A 5 -10.21 -5.25 -14.13
C LYS A 5 -11.19 -4.33 -13.40
N ASN A 6 -10.86 -3.96 -12.16
CA ASN A 6 -11.71 -3.15 -11.29
C ASN A 6 -11.29 -1.67 -11.27
N ARG A 7 -10.68 -1.18 -12.34
CA ARG A 7 -10.19 0.20 -12.43
C ARG A 7 -11.26 1.24 -12.07
N LEU A 8 -12.48 1.06 -12.56
CA LEU A 8 -13.55 2.02 -12.30
C LEU A 8 -13.90 2.13 -10.82
N PHE A 9 -13.91 1.00 -10.10
CA PHE A 9 -14.15 1.00 -8.66
C PHE A 9 -13.03 1.78 -7.93
N ILE A 10 -11.78 1.53 -8.31
CA ILE A 10 -10.62 2.20 -7.70
C ILE A 10 -10.66 3.69 -7.99
N GLN A 11 -10.96 4.09 -9.23
CA GLN A 11 -11.09 5.50 -9.60
C GLN A 11 -12.18 6.21 -8.80
N LYS A 12 -13.30 5.53 -8.60
CA LYS A 12 -14.42 6.08 -7.82
C LYS A 12 -14.04 6.36 -6.36
N HIS A 13 -13.18 5.52 -5.80
CA HIS A 13 -12.77 5.61 -4.39
C HIS A 13 -11.34 6.11 -4.20
N CYS A 14 -10.71 6.65 -5.23
CA CYS A 14 -9.29 6.99 -5.23
C CYS A 14 -8.90 7.96 -4.09
N SER A 15 -9.79 8.86 -3.70
CA SER A 15 -9.51 9.81 -2.60
C SER A 15 -9.32 9.13 -1.23
N LYS A 16 -9.77 7.88 -1.09
CA LYS A 16 -9.68 7.12 0.15
C LYS A 16 -8.57 6.07 0.13
N ILE A 17 -7.75 6.05 -0.92
CA ILE A 17 -6.71 5.05 -1.12
C ILE A 17 -5.35 5.67 -0.88
N LEU A 18 -4.55 4.99 -0.05
CA LEU A 18 -3.14 5.32 0.16
C LEU A 18 -2.30 4.11 -0.21
N ILE A 19 -1.13 4.35 -0.78
CA ILE A 19 -0.20 3.29 -1.18
C ILE A 19 1.07 3.40 -0.34
N PHE A 20 1.43 2.29 0.31
CA PHE A 20 2.66 2.17 1.09
C PHE A 20 3.49 1.04 0.50
N SER A 21 4.67 1.36 0.02
CA SER A 21 5.51 0.39 -0.69
C SER A 21 6.98 0.53 -0.29
N GLY A 22 7.66 -0.59 -0.17
CA GLY A 22 9.12 -0.63 -0.05
C GLY A 22 9.84 -0.33 -1.36
N GLY A 23 9.12 -0.23 -2.48
CA GLY A 23 9.68 0.16 -3.78
C GLY A 23 9.93 1.65 -3.88
N PHE A 24 9.97 2.16 -5.11
CA PHE A 24 10.31 3.56 -5.39
C PHE A 24 9.14 4.33 -5.98
N LYS A 25 8.93 5.52 -5.44
CA LYS A 25 7.84 6.40 -5.82
C LYS A 25 7.86 6.72 -7.32
N GLU A 26 9.04 6.95 -7.87
CA GLU A 26 9.23 7.28 -9.28
C GLU A 26 8.77 6.18 -10.23
N ILE A 27 8.80 4.93 -9.76
CA ILE A 27 8.32 3.78 -10.53
C ILE A 27 6.81 3.58 -10.34
N ILE A 28 6.30 3.86 -9.15
CA ILE A 28 4.89 3.62 -8.80
C ILE A 28 3.97 4.65 -9.42
N ILE A 29 4.36 5.93 -9.41
CA ILE A 29 3.54 7.05 -9.91
C ILE A 29 2.93 6.79 -11.28
N PRO A 30 3.72 6.43 -12.32
CA PRO A 30 3.14 6.22 -13.65
C PRO A 30 2.19 5.02 -13.72
N ILE A 31 2.38 4.03 -12.86
CA ILE A 31 1.54 2.83 -12.84
C ILE A 31 0.16 3.16 -12.27
N VAL A 32 0.09 3.95 -11.20
CA VAL A 32 -1.16 4.18 -10.47
C VAL A 32 -1.89 5.45 -10.89
N SER A 33 -1.27 6.32 -11.70
CA SER A 33 -1.89 7.56 -12.15
C SER A 33 -3.19 7.31 -12.92
N GLU A 34 -3.28 6.22 -13.67
CA GLU A 34 -4.49 5.86 -14.42
C GLU A 34 -5.68 5.51 -13.51
N TYR A 35 -5.40 5.22 -12.22
CA TYR A 35 -6.44 4.93 -11.23
C TYR A 35 -6.90 6.17 -10.47
N GLY A 36 -6.41 7.35 -10.83
CA GLY A 36 -6.75 8.59 -10.15
C GLY A 36 -6.02 8.79 -8.83
N ILE A 37 -5.00 8.00 -8.55
CA ILE A 37 -4.20 8.11 -7.32
C ILE A 37 -3.07 9.10 -7.57
N ASN A 38 -3.02 10.14 -6.73
CA ASN A 38 -2.04 11.22 -6.85
C ASN A 38 -0.74 10.90 -6.12
N GLU A 39 0.30 11.63 -6.47
CA GLU A 39 1.62 11.49 -5.89
C GLU A 39 1.61 11.63 -4.35
N ASP A 40 0.80 12.52 -3.81
CA ASP A 40 0.67 12.76 -2.36
C ASP A 40 -0.01 11.62 -1.60
N GLN A 41 -0.57 10.64 -2.31
CA GLN A 41 -1.18 9.44 -1.73
C GLN A 41 -0.21 8.24 -1.76
N ILE A 42 1.01 8.42 -2.28
CA ILE A 42 1.99 7.36 -2.43
C ILE A 42 3.14 7.59 -1.45
N PHE A 43 3.36 6.60 -0.60
CA PHE A 43 4.42 6.60 0.41
C PHE A 43 5.36 5.44 0.10
N ALA A 44 6.53 5.78 -0.41
CA ALA A 44 7.54 4.82 -0.89
C ALA A 44 8.92 5.46 -0.78
N ASN A 45 9.94 4.68 -1.07
CA ASN A 45 11.30 5.22 -1.15
C ASN A 45 11.43 6.18 -2.32
N GLU A 46 12.39 7.07 -2.24
CA GLU A 46 12.69 8.04 -3.28
C GLU A 46 14.17 7.99 -3.62
N PHE A 47 14.49 8.17 -4.90
CA PHE A 47 15.87 8.29 -5.35
C PHE A 47 16.40 9.69 -5.08
N ILE A 48 17.73 9.77 -4.86
CA ILE A 48 18.46 11.04 -4.82
C ILE A 48 19.19 11.15 -6.15
N TYR A 49 19.09 12.32 -6.78
CA TYR A 49 19.71 12.60 -8.08
C TYR A 49 20.81 13.63 -7.94
N ASP A 50 21.87 13.53 -8.77
CA ASP A 50 22.87 14.59 -8.90
C ASP A 50 22.37 15.70 -9.84
N SER A 51 23.19 16.72 -10.08
CA SER A 51 22.83 17.85 -10.95
C SER A 51 22.61 17.43 -12.42
N ASP A 52 23.16 16.29 -12.84
CA ASP A 52 23.02 15.76 -14.19
C ASP A 52 21.82 14.79 -14.34
N GLY A 53 21.08 14.58 -13.26
CA GLY A 53 19.91 13.69 -13.26
C GLY A 53 20.22 12.22 -13.04
N ASN A 54 21.46 11.88 -12.66
CA ASN A 54 21.85 10.50 -12.37
C ASN A 54 21.48 10.14 -10.93
N VAL A 55 21.03 8.89 -10.75
CA VAL A 55 20.73 8.36 -9.40
C VAL A 55 22.04 8.14 -8.65
N ILE A 56 22.16 8.77 -7.47
CA ILE A 56 23.34 8.65 -6.62
C ILE A 56 23.03 7.98 -5.27
N GLY A 57 21.78 7.69 -4.98
CA GLY A 57 21.41 7.04 -3.74
C GLY A 57 19.92 7.04 -3.50
N ILE A 58 19.55 6.70 -2.26
CA ILE A 58 18.18 6.62 -1.78
C ILE A 58 18.01 7.62 -0.64
N ASP A 59 16.89 8.34 -0.61
CA ASP A 59 16.58 9.28 0.47
C ASP A 59 16.38 8.52 1.79
N LYS A 60 17.39 8.59 2.66
CA LYS A 60 17.40 7.92 3.96
C LYS A 60 16.61 8.66 5.03
N ASN A 61 16.20 9.89 4.77
CA ASN A 61 15.33 10.66 5.67
C ASN A 61 13.87 10.28 5.49
N ASN A 62 13.53 9.62 4.39
CA ASN A 62 12.20 9.10 4.14
C ASN A 62 11.93 7.93 5.10
N ASN A 63 10.82 7.99 5.85
CA ASN A 63 10.44 6.93 6.78
C ASN A 63 10.36 5.57 6.12
N MET A 64 9.97 5.51 4.85
CA MET A 64 9.84 4.25 4.10
C MET A 64 11.18 3.56 3.83
N SER A 65 12.30 4.25 3.99
CA SER A 65 13.63 3.64 3.88
C SER A 65 14.08 2.95 5.17
N LYS A 66 13.34 3.15 6.26
CA LYS A 66 13.70 2.68 7.60
C LYS A 66 13.01 1.36 7.90
N LYS A 67 13.58 0.61 8.86
CA LYS A 67 12.90 -0.56 9.43
C LYS A 67 11.55 -0.12 10.02
N SER A 68 10.51 -0.89 9.77
CA SER A 68 9.14 -0.55 10.17
C SER A 68 8.63 0.76 9.56
N GLY A 69 9.10 1.09 8.36
CA GLY A 69 8.79 2.35 7.69
C GLY A 69 7.30 2.58 7.47
N LYS A 70 6.54 1.54 7.15
CA LYS A 70 5.08 1.65 6.97
C LYS A 70 4.40 2.11 8.26
N ILE A 71 4.78 1.55 9.40
CA ILE A 71 4.24 1.94 10.71
C ILE A 71 4.59 3.39 11.02
N LEU A 72 5.85 3.76 10.83
CA LEU A 72 6.32 5.13 11.08
C LEU A 72 5.54 6.14 10.25
N MET A 73 5.35 5.84 8.98
CA MET A 73 4.65 6.73 8.06
C MET A 73 3.17 6.88 8.43
N ILE A 74 2.50 5.76 8.70
CA ILE A 74 1.07 5.79 9.04
C ILE A 74 0.83 6.55 10.35
N LYS A 75 1.68 6.37 11.35
CA LYS A 75 1.61 7.16 12.58
C LYS A 75 1.70 8.66 12.31
N SER A 76 2.59 9.06 11.40
CA SER A 76 2.79 10.48 11.08
C SER A 76 1.58 11.12 10.41
N LEU A 77 0.73 10.34 9.76
CA LEU A 77 -0.44 10.84 9.03
C LEU A 77 -1.66 11.10 9.92
N HIS A 78 -1.67 10.57 11.14
CA HIS A 78 -2.79 10.72 12.10
C HIS A 78 -4.15 10.39 11.48
N LEU A 79 -4.21 9.25 10.79
CA LEU A 79 -5.45 8.78 10.14
C LEU A 79 -6.51 8.41 11.18
N SER A 80 -7.78 8.59 10.82
CA SER A 80 -8.92 8.26 11.67
C SER A 80 -9.95 7.44 10.90
N GLY A 81 -10.89 6.83 11.65
CA GLY A 81 -11.95 6.00 11.08
C GLY A 81 -11.50 4.57 10.83
N ASN A 82 -12.30 3.86 10.04
CA ASN A 82 -11.98 2.48 9.67
C ASN A 82 -10.87 2.45 8.62
N ILE A 83 -9.85 1.66 8.88
CA ILE A 83 -8.69 1.54 8.00
C ILE A 83 -8.51 0.07 7.65
N ASP A 84 -8.63 -0.23 6.37
CA ASP A 84 -8.36 -1.56 5.84
C ASP A 84 -6.98 -1.58 5.20
N VAL A 85 -6.15 -2.54 5.61
CA VAL A 85 -4.86 -2.78 4.96
C VAL A 85 -4.98 -4.00 4.07
N ILE A 86 -4.58 -3.86 2.84
CA ILE A 86 -4.54 -4.95 1.85
C ILE A 86 -3.08 -5.14 1.44
N GLY A 87 -2.57 -6.33 1.62
CA GLY A 87 -1.18 -6.61 1.26
C GLY A 87 -0.85 -8.10 1.37
N ASP A 88 0.35 -8.45 0.93
CA ASP A 88 0.81 -9.84 0.87
C ASP A 88 1.96 -10.14 1.82
N GLY A 89 2.42 -9.17 2.58
CA GLY A 89 3.62 -9.29 3.39
C GLY A 89 3.43 -9.06 4.89
N PHE A 90 4.46 -9.44 5.65
CA PHE A 90 4.46 -9.29 7.10
C PHE A 90 4.42 -7.81 7.52
N THR A 91 5.05 -6.93 6.76
CA THR A 91 5.04 -5.49 7.06
C THR A 91 3.63 -4.90 6.99
N ASP A 92 2.77 -5.46 6.15
CA ASP A 92 1.37 -5.06 6.05
C ASP A 92 0.58 -5.52 7.28
N TYR A 93 0.80 -6.76 7.70
CA TYR A 93 0.20 -7.30 8.92
C TYR A 93 0.61 -6.50 10.16
N GLU A 94 1.87 -6.06 10.24
CA GLU A 94 2.37 -5.30 11.38
C GLU A 94 1.57 -4.01 11.63
N ILE A 95 1.02 -3.42 10.59
CA ILE A 95 0.18 -2.22 10.71
C ILE A 95 -1.05 -2.53 11.57
N LYS A 96 -1.72 -3.65 11.29
CA LYS A 96 -2.86 -4.11 12.09
C LYS A 96 -2.44 -4.47 13.51
N LYS A 97 -1.35 -5.22 13.65
CA LYS A 97 -0.82 -5.66 14.94
C LYS A 97 -0.51 -4.47 15.85
N SER A 98 -0.02 -3.36 15.28
CA SER A 98 0.31 -2.15 16.04
C SER A 98 -0.90 -1.33 16.47
N GLY A 99 -2.11 -1.70 16.03
CA GLY A 99 -3.34 -1.00 16.36
C GLY A 99 -3.67 0.16 15.42
N LEU A 100 -2.92 0.33 14.32
CA LEU A 100 -3.10 1.44 13.38
C LEU A 100 -4.12 1.15 12.28
N ALA A 101 -4.58 -0.09 12.16
CA ALA A 101 -5.58 -0.49 11.17
C ALA A 101 -6.70 -1.28 11.83
N THR A 102 -7.89 -1.19 11.24
CA THR A 102 -9.06 -1.93 11.68
C THR A 102 -9.00 -3.38 11.23
N ASN A 103 -8.66 -3.58 9.96
CA ASN A 103 -8.59 -4.91 9.34
C ASN A 103 -7.30 -5.06 8.54
N PHE A 104 -6.82 -6.30 8.47
CA PHE A 104 -5.77 -6.69 7.53
C PHE A 104 -6.29 -7.83 6.66
N TYR A 105 -6.26 -7.61 5.35
CA TYR A 105 -6.66 -8.60 4.36
C TYR A 105 -5.43 -9.06 3.58
N ALA A 106 -5.18 -10.37 3.61
CA ALA A 106 -4.07 -10.95 2.85
C ALA A 106 -4.49 -11.09 1.37
N PHE A 107 -3.75 -10.39 0.49
CA PHE A 107 -4.01 -10.40 -0.95
C PHE A 107 -3.12 -11.44 -1.62
N ILE A 108 -3.70 -12.54 -2.05
CA ILE A 108 -2.93 -13.71 -2.52
C ILE A 108 -3.00 -13.97 -4.02
N GLU A 109 -3.54 -13.05 -4.80
CA GLU A 109 -3.66 -13.20 -6.26
C GLU A 109 -2.32 -13.48 -6.93
N ASN A 110 -1.26 -12.80 -6.48
CA ASN A 110 0.08 -12.93 -7.08
C ASN A 110 1.00 -13.84 -6.28
N ILE A 111 0.89 -13.82 -4.96
CA ILE A 111 1.72 -14.62 -4.06
C ILE A 111 0.93 -14.96 -2.81
N ASN A 112 0.99 -16.23 -2.38
CA ASN A 112 0.38 -16.68 -1.15
C ASN A 112 1.47 -17.08 -0.15
N ARG A 113 1.63 -16.26 0.89
CA ARG A 113 2.46 -16.59 2.04
C ARG A 113 1.54 -17.12 3.13
N GLU A 114 1.56 -18.43 3.33
CA GLU A 114 0.62 -19.12 4.22
C GLU A 114 0.58 -18.53 5.62
N LYS A 115 1.73 -18.21 6.20
CA LYS A 115 1.81 -17.59 7.54
C LYS A 115 1.07 -16.25 7.59
N ILE A 116 1.17 -15.46 6.54
CA ILE A 116 0.50 -14.16 6.44
C ILE A 116 -1.00 -14.35 6.26
N SER A 117 -1.40 -15.32 5.45
CA SER A 117 -2.83 -15.65 5.28
C SER A 117 -3.46 -16.07 6.61
N GLN A 118 -2.76 -16.85 7.43
CA GLN A 118 -3.24 -17.28 8.74
C GLN A 118 -3.40 -16.12 9.73
N LEU A 119 -2.62 -15.06 9.59
CA LEU A 119 -2.66 -13.87 10.47
C LEU A 119 -3.70 -12.85 10.02
N SER A 120 -4.22 -12.98 8.81
CA SER A 120 -5.17 -12.02 8.24
C SER A 120 -6.58 -12.17 8.81
N ASP A 121 -7.35 -11.11 8.77
CA ASP A 121 -8.78 -11.14 9.10
C ASP A 121 -9.56 -11.89 8.02
N LYS A 122 -9.13 -11.74 6.76
CA LYS A 122 -9.67 -12.48 5.64
C LYS A 122 -8.64 -12.56 4.52
N VAL A 123 -8.70 -13.64 3.74
CA VAL A 123 -7.87 -13.84 2.56
C VAL A 123 -8.63 -13.36 1.32
N LEU A 124 -7.96 -12.57 0.50
CA LEU A 124 -8.50 -12.11 -0.79
C LEU A 124 -7.78 -12.84 -1.91
N ASN A 125 -8.50 -13.67 -2.63
CA ASN A 125 -7.97 -14.37 -3.82
C ASN A 125 -7.81 -13.41 -4.99
N SER A 126 -8.64 -12.37 -5.01
CA SER A 126 -8.61 -11.30 -6.00
C SER A 126 -9.18 -10.02 -5.38
N PHE A 127 -9.04 -8.90 -6.07
CA PHE A 127 -9.63 -7.65 -5.61
C PHE A 127 -11.16 -7.68 -5.62
N ASP A 128 -11.77 -8.56 -6.42
CA ASP A 128 -13.22 -8.76 -6.40
C ASP A 128 -13.71 -9.15 -5.00
N ASP A 129 -12.96 -9.94 -4.27
CA ASP A 129 -13.32 -10.34 -2.90
C ASP A 129 -13.41 -9.15 -1.95
N TYR A 130 -12.51 -8.16 -2.11
CA TYR A 130 -12.56 -6.94 -1.32
C TYR A 130 -13.81 -6.11 -1.64
N ILE A 131 -14.15 -6.00 -2.92
CA ILE A 131 -15.34 -5.26 -3.35
C ILE A 131 -16.60 -5.87 -2.74
N GLU A 132 -16.71 -7.19 -2.67
CA GLU A 132 -17.82 -7.86 -2.02
C GLU A 132 -17.92 -7.51 -0.53
N ILE A 133 -16.78 -7.41 0.17
CA ILE A 133 -16.74 -7.06 1.59
C ILE A 133 -17.28 -5.65 1.81
N VAL A 134 -16.85 -4.67 1.02
CA VAL A 134 -17.20 -3.26 1.26
C VAL A 134 -18.58 -2.90 0.70
N ASN A 135 -19.16 -3.72 -0.17
CA ASN A 135 -20.49 -3.49 -0.70
C ASN A 135 -21.60 -4.20 0.10
N ASP A 136 -21.24 -4.98 1.10
CA ASP A 136 -22.22 -5.67 1.97
C ASP A 136 -22.91 -4.73 2.96
#